data_d1c907238c32480dc1f3c94ec55cbdf0
#
_entry.id   d1c907238c32480dc1f3c94ec55cbdf0
#
_cell.length_a   1.000
_cell.length_b   1.000
_cell.length_c   1.000
_cell.angle_alpha   90.00
_cell.angle_beta   90.00
_cell.angle_gamma   90.00
#
_symmetry.space_group_name_H-M   'P 1'
#
loop_
_entity.id
_entity.type
_entity.pdbx_description
1 polymer ?
#
loop_
_entity_poly.entity_id
_entity_poly.type
_entity_poly.pdbx_seq_one_letter_code
_entity_poly.pdbx_strand_id
1 'polypeptide(L)'
;FSDAGCLTSVLVTTKSGDAREFAHLYANDYDVVACAGGDGTYNEMIDGVISSGAKCKVGYIPAGSTNDFGASIGLSKNIIEAAKAIANGETITLDVGSFNGQYFSYVASFGAFTSASYSVPQNLKNIFGHTAYVLQGIKDIVSIKSQHVKVITDEGLPTERVIEEDLVFGAVCNATSVGGVLKLDSFRV
;
A
#
# COMPACT_ATOMS: atom_id res chain seq x y z
N PHE A 1 8.82 -15.01 16.65
CA PHE A 1 10.06 -15.05 15.85
C PHE A 1 11.19 -15.75 16.62
N SER A 2 11.44 -15.37 17.87
CA SER A 2 12.49 -16.00 18.70
C SER A 2 12.31 -17.51 18.83
N ASP A 3 11.09 -18.01 19.02
CA ASP A 3 10.77 -19.44 19.06
C ASP A 3 11.04 -20.18 17.74
N ALA A 4 11.07 -19.44 16.64
CA ALA A 4 11.46 -19.95 15.32
C ALA A 4 12.98 -19.80 15.04
N GLY A 5 13.77 -19.43 16.03
CA GLY A 5 15.22 -19.28 15.91
C GLY A 5 15.66 -17.98 15.22
N CYS A 6 14.77 -17.01 15.04
CA CYS A 6 15.11 -15.72 14.41
C CYS A 6 15.74 -14.76 15.43
N LEU A 7 16.85 -14.14 15.06
CA LEU A 7 17.37 -12.97 15.75
C LEU A 7 16.57 -11.74 15.29
N THR A 8 15.87 -11.10 16.22
CA THR A 8 14.89 -10.08 15.87
C THR A 8 15.22 -8.72 16.49
N SER A 9 15.22 -7.67 15.67
CA SER A 9 15.24 -6.26 16.11
C SER A 9 13.88 -5.63 15.86
N VAL A 10 13.40 -4.82 16.78
CA VAL A 10 12.10 -4.14 16.69
C VAL A 10 12.31 -2.64 16.68
N LEU A 11 11.81 -1.98 15.64
CA LEU A 11 11.79 -0.54 15.50
C LEU A 11 10.35 -0.05 15.55
N VAL A 12 10.05 0.88 16.43
CA VAL A 12 8.69 1.41 16.63
C VAL A 12 8.55 2.72 15.88
N THR A 13 7.59 2.76 14.94
CA THR A 13 7.28 3.99 14.21
C THR A 13 6.48 4.95 15.09
N THR A 14 6.77 6.24 15.00
CA THR A 14 6.16 7.32 15.79
C THR A 14 5.40 8.32 14.90
N LYS A 15 5.76 8.39 13.64
CA LYS A 15 5.16 9.28 12.62
C LYS A 15 5.17 8.64 11.24
N SER A 16 4.44 9.22 10.32
CA SER A 16 4.51 8.85 8.89
C SER A 16 5.92 9.07 8.35
N GLY A 17 6.36 8.14 7.51
CA GLY A 17 7.70 8.11 6.94
C GLY A 17 8.73 7.30 7.74
N ASP A 18 8.49 7.03 9.03
CA ASP A 18 9.45 6.27 9.86
C ASP A 18 9.68 4.86 9.30
N ALA A 19 8.62 4.18 8.84
CA ALA A 19 8.75 2.83 8.29
C ALA A 19 9.62 2.81 7.03
N ARG A 20 9.48 3.82 6.17
CA ARG A 20 10.32 4.00 4.99
C ARG A 20 11.78 4.25 5.38
N GLU A 21 12.00 5.18 6.31
CA GLU A 21 13.34 5.55 6.77
C GLU A 21 14.06 4.34 7.39
N PHE A 22 13.41 3.62 8.30
CA PHE A 22 13.99 2.43 8.93
C PHE A 22 14.29 1.33 7.92
N ALA A 23 13.37 1.06 7.00
CA ALA A 23 13.60 0.08 5.96
C ALA A 23 14.76 0.50 5.05
N HIS A 24 14.83 1.76 4.64
CA HIS A 24 15.92 2.27 3.82
C HIS A 24 17.29 2.16 4.50
N LEU A 25 17.36 2.46 5.80
CA LEU A 25 18.61 2.44 6.55
C LEU A 25 19.11 1.03 6.86
N TYR A 26 18.19 0.10 7.18
CA TYR A 26 18.56 -1.16 7.80
C TYR A 26 18.25 -2.41 6.96
N ALA A 27 17.53 -2.32 5.86
CA ALA A 27 17.09 -3.51 5.11
C ALA A 27 18.26 -4.37 4.60
N ASN A 28 19.43 -3.77 4.34
CA ASN A 28 20.61 -4.51 3.89
C ASN A 28 21.27 -5.36 4.98
N ASP A 29 20.92 -5.15 6.24
CA ASP A 29 21.52 -5.84 7.39
C ASP A 29 20.70 -7.07 7.82
N TYR A 30 19.54 -7.33 7.17
CA TYR A 30 18.61 -8.38 7.58
C TYR A 30 18.22 -9.28 6.40
N ASP A 31 17.95 -10.56 6.69
CA ASP A 31 17.41 -11.51 5.72
C ASP A 31 15.93 -11.23 5.43
N VAL A 32 15.20 -10.72 6.42
CA VAL A 32 13.77 -10.41 6.33
C VAL A 32 13.49 -9.09 7.03
N VAL A 33 12.77 -8.19 6.36
CA VAL A 33 12.19 -6.99 6.95
C VAL A 33 10.68 -7.16 7.00
N ALA A 34 10.08 -7.06 8.19
CA ALA A 34 8.65 -7.26 8.38
C ALA A 34 7.99 -6.02 8.98
N CYS A 35 6.78 -5.72 8.52
CA CYS A 35 5.94 -4.65 9.04
C CYS A 35 4.74 -5.23 9.79
N ALA A 36 4.48 -4.73 11.00
CA ALA A 36 3.21 -4.92 11.70
C ALA A 36 2.45 -3.58 11.70
N GLY A 37 1.42 -3.47 10.86
CA GLY A 37 0.70 -2.20 10.67
C GLY A 37 -0.40 -2.30 9.63
N GLY A 38 -0.86 -1.17 9.14
CA GLY A 38 -1.82 -1.06 8.04
C GLY A 38 -1.12 -0.99 6.68
N ASP A 39 -1.93 -0.93 5.60
CA ASP A 39 -1.45 -0.85 4.22
C ASP A 39 -0.48 0.32 3.98
N GLY A 40 -0.71 1.47 4.63
CA GLY A 40 0.17 2.64 4.52
C GLY A 40 1.57 2.37 5.10
N THR A 41 1.67 1.77 6.29
CA THR A 41 2.95 1.42 6.91
C THR A 41 3.70 0.36 6.09
N TYR A 42 2.96 -0.62 5.57
CA TYR A 42 3.53 -1.61 4.67
C TYR A 42 4.08 -0.98 3.40
N ASN A 43 3.32 -0.06 2.80
CA ASN A 43 3.74 0.66 1.60
C ASN A 43 5.01 1.50 1.84
N GLU A 44 5.10 2.22 2.96
CA GLU A 44 6.30 2.95 3.35
C GLU A 44 7.51 2.01 3.49
N MET A 45 7.33 0.85 4.13
CA MET A 45 8.40 -0.15 4.27
C MET A 45 8.86 -0.67 2.90
N ILE A 46 7.96 -1.01 1.99
CA ILE A 46 8.29 -1.48 0.64
C ILE A 46 9.10 -0.42 -0.13
N ASP A 47 8.66 0.84 -0.09
CA ASP A 47 9.38 1.94 -0.74
C ASP A 47 10.79 2.09 -0.16
N GLY A 48 10.94 1.97 1.16
CA GLY A 48 12.23 2.00 1.84
C GLY A 48 13.15 0.83 1.43
N VAL A 49 12.65 -0.39 1.43
CA VAL A 49 13.42 -1.60 1.03
C VAL A 49 13.91 -1.47 -0.42
N ILE A 50 13.00 -1.15 -1.35
CA ILE A 50 13.37 -1.06 -2.76
C ILE A 50 14.33 0.09 -3.02
N SER A 51 14.09 1.26 -2.43
CA SER A 51 14.95 2.43 -2.60
C SER A 51 16.34 2.26 -1.97
N SER A 52 16.51 1.35 -1.00
CA SER A 52 17.82 1.00 -0.43
C SER A 52 18.64 0.06 -1.32
N GLY A 53 18.00 -0.58 -2.31
CA GLY A 53 18.62 -1.62 -3.13
C GLY A 53 18.78 -2.98 -2.42
N ALA A 54 18.20 -3.13 -1.23
CA ALA A 54 18.25 -4.38 -0.46
C ALA A 54 17.55 -5.53 -1.19
N LYS A 55 18.09 -6.74 -0.98
CA LYS A 55 17.54 -7.98 -1.56
C LYS A 55 16.91 -8.88 -0.49
N CYS A 56 16.61 -8.32 0.68
CA CYS A 56 15.94 -9.05 1.73
C CYS A 56 14.51 -9.45 1.33
N LYS A 57 13.99 -10.46 2.00
CA LYS A 57 12.56 -10.79 1.91
C LYS A 57 11.75 -9.79 2.70
N VAL A 58 10.47 -9.63 2.33
CA VAL A 58 9.55 -8.76 3.07
C VAL A 58 8.40 -9.55 3.66
N GLY A 59 7.97 -9.16 4.85
CA GLY A 59 6.85 -9.75 5.57
C GLY A 59 5.81 -8.70 5.94
N TYR A 60 4.54 -9.11 5.97
CA TYR A 60 3.46 -8.24 6.38
C TYR A 60 2.57 -8.90 7.43
N ILE A 61 2.41 -8.24 8.57
CA ILE A 61 1.46 -8.58 9.62
C ILE A 61 0.34 -7.54 9.59
N PRO A 62 -0.85 -7.88 9.06
CA PRO A 62 -1.95 -6.95 8.92
C PRO A 62 -2.53 -6.55 10.28
N ALA A 63 -2.15 -5.39 10.81
CA ALA A 63 -2.58 -4.87 12.10
C ALA A 63 -3.29 -3.50 11.99
N GLY A 64 -3.58 -3.03 10.79
CA GLY A 64 -4.36 -1.82 10.53
C GLY A 64 -5.86 -2.06 10.51
N SER A 65 -6.63 -1.01 10.16
CA SER A 65 -8.10 -1.07 10.17
C SER A 65 -8.67 -1.84 8.99
N THR A 66 -8.11 -1.73 7.80
CA THR A 66 -8.65 -2.32 6.57
C THR A 66 -7.80 -3.48 6.07
N ASN A 67 -6.50 -3.25 5.86
CA ASN A 67 -5.52 -4.24 5.40
C ASN A 67 -5.92 -4.94 4.10
N ASP A 68 -6.37 -4.14 3.11
CA ASP A 68 -6.87 -4.62 1.83
C ASP A 68 -5.80 -5.36 1.03
N PHE A 69 -4.56 -4.86 1.04
CA PHE A 69 -3.45 -5.53 0.38
C PHE A 69 -3.20 -6.92 0.99
N GLY A 70 -3.13 -7.00 2.33
CA GLY A 70 -2.98 -8.27 3.03
C GLY A 70 -4.09 -9.26 2.72
N ALA A 71 -5.34 -8.77 2.66
CA ALA A 71 -6.49 -9.59 2.30
C ALA A 71 -6.43 -10.07 0.84
N SER A 72 -5.95 -9.23 -0.10
CA SER A 72 -5.87 -9.58 -1.52
C SER A 72 -4.86 -10.69 -1.81
N ILE A 73 -3.83 -10.82 -0.98
CA ILE A 73 -2.82 -11.89 -1.08
C ILE A 73 -3.05 -13.04 -0.10
N GLY A 74 -4.21 -13.07 0.57
CA GLY A 74 -4.64 -14.17 1.44
C GLY A 74 -3.96 -14.24 2.80
N LEU A 75 -3.41 -13.13 3.31
CA LEU A 75 -2.80 -13.10 4.65
C LEU A 75 -3.87 -13.22 5.75
N SER A 76 -3.54 -13.98 6.79
CA SER A 76 -4.39 -14.10 7.96
C SER A 76 -4.51 -12.77 8.70
N LYS A 77 -5.73 -12.45 9.17
CA LYS A 77 -5.98 -11.32 10.08
C LYS A 77 -5.51 -11.61 11.50
N ASN A 78 -5.18 -12.86 11.81
CA ASN A 78 -4.59 -13.24 13.08
C ASN A 78 -3.09 -12.91 13.06
N ILE A 79 -2.67 -12.00 13.92
CA ILE A 79 -1.29 -11.50 14.02
C ILE A 79 -0.29 -12.64 14.23
N ILE A 80 -0.64 -13.62 15.06
CA ILE A 80 0.25 -14.75 15.36
C ILE A 80 0.41 -15.68 14.15
N GLU A 81 -0.67 -15.94 13.43
CA GLU A 81 -0.63 -16.74 12.20
C GLU A 81 0.17 -16.04 11.11
N ALA A 82 -0.04 -14.74 10.92
CA ALA A 82 0.74 -13.95 9.98
C ALA A 82 2.24 -13.95 10.34
N ALA A 83 2.58 -13.79 11.62
CA ALA A 83 3.97 -13.88 12.08
C ALA A 83 4.59 -15.27 11.84
N LYS A 84 3.83 -16.35 12.07
CA LYS A 84 4.27 -17.72 11.78
C LYS A 84 4.49 -17.95 10.28
N ALA A 85 3.63 -17.40 9.44
CA ALA A 85 3.78 -17.47 7.99
C ALA A 85 5.08 -16.78 7.52
N ILE A 86 5.44 -15.63 8.12
CA ILE A 86 6.71 -14.94 7.82
C ILE A 86 7.91 -15.83 8.24
N ALA A 87 7.84 -16.44 9.42
CA ALA A 87 8.96 -17.23 9.94
C ALA A 87 9.18 -18.56 9.21
N ASN A 88 8.10 -19.21 8.75
CA ASN A 88 8.12 -20.59 8.27
C ASN A 88 7.43 -20.80 6.93
N GLY A 89 6.84 -19.75 6.37
CA GLY A 89 6.04 -19.82 5.15
C GLY A 89 6.87 -19.82 3.86
N GLU A 90 6.17 -20.04 2.77
CA GLU A 90 6.74 -19.92 1.43
C GLU A 90 6.80 -18.47 0.99
N THR A 91 7.79 -18.14 0.18
CA THR A 91 7.94 -16.81 -0.41
C THR A 91 7.17 -16.76 -1.73
N ILE A 92 6.35 -15.71 -1.90
CA ILE A 92 5.70 -15.39 -3.17
C ILE A 92 6.35 -14.15 -3.78
N THR A 93 6.33 -14.05 -5.09
CA THR A 93 6.78 -12.85 -5.81
C THR A 93 5.56 -12.02 -6.18
N LEU A 94 5.65 -10.73 -5.90
CA LEU A 94 4.58 -9.77 -6.17
C LEU A 94 5.15 -8.58 -6.95
N ASP A 95 4.34 -8.03 -7.84
CA ASP A 95 4.68 -6.79 -8.53
C ASP A 95 4.58 -5.59 -7.58
N VAL A 96 5.35 -4.57 -7.88
CA VAL A 96 5.33 -3.28 -7.19
C VAL A 96 5.28 -2.19 -8.23
N GLY A 97 4.34 -1.26 -8.07
CA GLY A 97 4.24 -0.11 -8.95
C GLY A 97 5.23 1.00 -8.57
N SER A 98 5.59 1.83 -9.54
CA SER A 98 6.35 3.06 -9.31
C SER A 98 5.54 4.26 -9.81
N PHE A 99 5.43 5.29 -8.99
CA PHE A 99 4.75 6.54 -9.33
C PHE A 99 5.60 7.74 -8.87
N ASN A 100 6.05 8.55 -9.81
CA ASN A 100 6.91 9.70 -9.54
C ASN A 100 8.15 9.38 -8.67
N GLY A 101 8.75 8.22 -8.90
CA GLY A 101 9.96 7.80 -8.17
C GLY A 101 9.70 7.23 -6.76
N GLN A 102 8.45 7.06 -6.36
CA GLN A 102 8.06 6.35 -5.16
C GLN A 102 7.45 5.00 -5.53
N TYR A 103 7.73 3.98 -4.72
CA TYR A 103 7.17 2.65 -4.94
C TYR A 103 5.88 2.46 -4.17
N PHE A 104 4.93 1.73 -4.76
CA PHE A 104 3.69 1.38 -4.09
C PHE A 104 3.31 -0.09 -4.32
N SER A 105 2.83 -0.72 -3.27
CA SER A 105 2.42 -2.13 -3.28
C SER A 105 0.92 -2.32 -3.47
N TYR A 106 0.12 -1.31 -3.18
CA TYR A 106 -1.34 -1.41 -3.07
C TYR A 106 -2.06 -0.59 -4.13
N VAL A 107 -2.05 0.72 -4.03
CA VAL A 107 -2.75 1.64 -4.93
C VAL A 107 -2.02 2.98 -5.03
N ALA A 108 -1.91 3.49 -6.25
CA ALA A 108 -1.60 4.87 -6.53
C ALA A 108 -2.82 5.54 -7.16
N SER A 109 -3.23 6.69 -6.65
CA SER A 109 -4.41 7.40 -7.15
C SER A 109 -4.18 8.91 -7.21
N PHE A 110 -4.91 9.57 -8.11
CA PHE A 110 -4.88 11.01 -8.27
C PHE A 110 -6.29 11.57 -8.50
N GLY A 111 -6.45 12.88 -8.31
CA GLY A 111 -7.69 13.61 -8.58
C GLY A 111 -8.67 13.63 -7.42
N ALA A 112 -9.96 13.61 -7.73
CA ALA A 112 -11.03 13.72 -6.74
C ALA A 112 -10.96 12.61 -5.68
N PHE A 113 -11.38 12.92 -4.46
CA PHE A 113 -11.43 12.01 -3.30
C PHE A 113 -10.08 11.53 -2.75
N THR A 114 -8.95 11.84 -3.39
CA THR A 114 -7.64 11.44 -2.87
C THR A 114 -7.27 12.22 -1.61
N SER A 115 -7.63 13.48 -1.52
CA SER A 115 -7.43 14.32 -0.33
C SER A 115 -8.24 13.84 0.89
N ALA A 116 -9.42 13.25 0.69
CA ALA A 116 -10.24 12.71 1.76
C ALA A 116 -9.53 11.59 2.53
N SER A 117 -8.70 10.80 1.87
CA SER A 117 -7.94 9.71 2.49
C SER A 117 -6.82 10.22 3.42
N TYR A 118 -6.26 11.40 3.13
CA TYR A 118 -5.13 11.97 3.88
C TYR A 118 -5.56 13.04 4.90
N SER A 119 -6.70 13.69 4.69
CA SER A 119 -7.09 14.89 5.44
C SER A 119 -7.87 14.61 6.73
N VAL A 120 -8.35 13.39 6.94
CA VAL A 120 -9.11 13.05 8.15
C VAL A 120 -8.15 12.62 9.27
N PRO A 121 -8.01 13.41 10.35
CA PRO A 121 -7.19 13.04 11.50
C PRO A 121 -7.62 11.68 12.10
N GLN A 122 -6.64 10.89 12.55
CA GLN A 122 -6.87 9.54 13.07
C GLN A 122 -7.89 9.50 14.22
N ASN A 123 -7.90 10.52 15.07
CA ASN A 123 -8.86 10.67 16.17
C ASN A 123 -10.30 10.86 15.70
N LEU A 124 -10.53 11.55 14.58
CA LEU A 124 -11.86 11.72 13.99
C LEU A 124 -12.35 10.46 13.27
N LYS A 125 -11.45 9.69 12.66
CA LYS A 125 -11.79 8.38 12.10
C LYS A 125 -12.36 7.43 13.14
N ASN A 126 -11.83 7.49 14.36
CA ASN A 126 -12.28 6.64 15.47
C ASN A 126 -13.64 7.05 16.08
N ILE A 127 -14.00 8.34 15.96
CA ILE A 127 -15.24 8.89 16.57
C ILE A 127 -16.41 8.88 15.58
N PHE A 128 -16.18 9.24 14.33
CA PHE A 128 -17.23 9.46 13.34
C PHE A 128 -17.32 8.38 12.25
N GLY A 129 -16.39 7.42 12.22
CA GLY A 129 -16.41 6.33 11.26
C GLY A 129 -16.64 6.78 9.81
N HIS A 130 -17.51 6.09 9.10
CA HIS A 130 -17.85 6.39 7.69
C HIS A 130 -18.39 7.81 7.44
N THR A 131 -19.02 8.44 8.41
CA THR A 131 -19.64 9.77 8.24
C THR A 131 -18.60 10.89 8.06
N ALA A 132 -17.41 10.75 8.65
CA ALA A 132 -16.33 11.73 8.46
C ALA A 132 -15.82 11.74 7.01
N TYR A 133 -15.75 10.58 6.38
CA TYR A 133 -15.37 10.45 4.95
C TYR A 133 -16.42 11.04 4.02
N VAL A 134 -17.71 10.86 4.33
CA VAL A 134 -18.80 11.43 3.54
C VAL A 134 -18.79 12.95 3.58
N LEU A 135 -18.61 13.55 4.76
CA LEU A 135 -18.57 15.01 4.91
C LEU A 135 -17.35 15.65 4.24
N GLN A 136 -16.19 14.99 4.29
CA GLN A 136 -15.00 15.46 3.57
C GLN A 136 -15.17 15.30 2.06
N GLY A 137 -15.74 14.17 1.60
CA GLY A 137 -16.05 13.93 0.20
C GLY A 137 -16.99 14.99 -0.40
N ILE A 138 -17.95 15.49 0.36
CA ILE A 138 -18.86 16.58 -0.09
C ILE A 138 -18.09 17.90 -0.31
N LYS A 139 -17.12 18.23 0.54
CA LYS A 139 -16.28 19.41 0.35
C LYS A 139 -15.37 19.29 -0.88
N ASP A 140 -14.88 18.10 -1.14
CA ASP A 140 -14.00 17.82 -2.27
C ASP A 140 -14.75 17.89 -3.61
N ILE A 141 -16.05 17.55 -3.64
CA ILE A 141 -16.90 17.65 -4.86
C ILE A 141 -16.94 19.07 -5.43
N VAL A 142 -16.93 20.08 -4.58
CA VAL A 142 -16.98 21.51 -5.02
C VAL A 142 -15.67 21.96 -5.68
N SER A 143 -14.57 21.26 -5.46
CA SER A 143 -13.23 21.59 -5.97
C SER A 143 -12.71 20.64 -7.05
N ILE A 144 -13.55 19.74 -7.55
CA ILE A 144 -13.14 18.76 -8.58
C ILE A 144 -12.72 19.52 -9.85
N LYS A 145 -11.46 19.32 -10.24
CA LYS A 145 -10.92 19.75 -11.52
C LYS A 145 -10.51 18.51 -12.29
N SER A 146 -10.85 18.48 -13.58
CA SER A 146 -10.30 17.48 -14.48
C SER A 146 -8.80 17.70 -14.66
N GLN A 147 -8.09 16.61 -14.84
CA GLN A 147 -6.65 16.59 -15.18
C GLN A 147 -6.52 15.89 -16.53
N HIS A 148 -5.76 16.50 -17.43
CA HIS A 148 -5.42 15.85 -18.69
C HIS A 148 -4.43 14.75 -18.44
N VAL A 149 -4.79 13.52 -18.77
CA VAL A 149 -4.02 12.31 -18.43
C VAL A 149 -3.78 11.49 -19.67
N LYS A 150 -2.54 11.11 -19.88
CA LYS A 150 -2.14 10.14 -20.88
C LYS A 150 -1.71 8.85 -20.18
N VAL A 151 -2.39 7.77 -20.50
CA VAL A 151 -2.06 6.41 -20.01
C VAL A 151 -1.52 5.62 -21.19
N ILE A 152 -0.36 5.04 -21.01
CA ILE A 152 0.25 4.14 -21.99
C ILE A 152 0.35 2.78 -21.30
N THR A 153 -0.23 1.76 -21.91
CA THR A 153 -0.07 0.37 -21.46
C THR A 153 0.78 -0.38 -22.46
N ASP A 154 1.57 -1.34 -21.99
CA ASP A 154 2.45 -2.17 -22.81
C ASP A 154 3.41 -1.36 -23.71
N GLU A 155 3.95 -0.25 -23.18
CA GLU A 155 4.80 0.67 -23.93
C GLU A 155 5.94 -0.06 -24.66
N GLY A 156 6.03 0.16 -25.97
CA GLY A 156 7.04 -0.47 -26.82
C GLY A 156 6.71 -1.91 -27.25
N LEU A 157 5.56 -2.46 -26.88
CA LEU A 157 5.09 -3.78 -27.28
C LEU A 157 4.04 -3.68 -28.42
N PRO A 158 3.80 -4.76 -29.20
CA PRO A 158 2.74 -4.78 -30.22
C PRO A 158 1.33 -4.57 -29.67
N THR A 159 1.15 -4.72 -28.38
CA THR A 159 -0.13 -4.56 -27.65
C THR A 159 -0.28 -3.17 -27.06
N GLU A 160 0.65 -2.25 -27.33
CA GLU A 160 0.61 -0.89 -26.81
C GLU A 160 -0.73 -0.22 -27.06
N ARG A 161 -1.29 0.36 -26.01
CA ARG A 161 -2.49 1.19 -26.08
C ARG A 161 -2.22 2.53 -25.42
N VAL A 162 -2.72 3.57 -26.04
CA VAL A 162 -2.66 4.94 -25.53
C VAL A 162 -4.09 5.43 -25.30
N ILE A 163 -4.36 5.86 -24.07
CA ILE A 163 -5.61 6.52 -23.70
C ILE A 163 -5.22 7.94 -23.26
N GLU A 164 -5.86 8.94 -23.86
CA GLU A 164 -5.60 10.35 -23.56
C GLU A 164 -6.94 11.05 -23.36
N GLU A 165 -7.24 11.41 -22.11
CA GLU A 165 -8.53 11.92 -21.70
C GLU A 165 -8.42 12.88 -20.52
N ASP A 166 -9.45 13.72 -20.34
CA ASP A 166 -9.62 14.56 -19.15
C ASP A 166 -10.34 13.77 -18.06
N LEU A 167 -9.59 13.37 -17.03
CA LEU A 167 -10.09 12.55 -15.93
C LEU A 167 -10.21 13.37 -14.65
N VAL A 168 -11.28 13.17 -13.92
CA VAL A 168 -11.47 13.75 -12.57
C VAL A 168 -10.89 12.87 -11.46
N PHE A 169 -10.66 11.60 -11.74
CA PHE A 169 -10.08 10.61 -10.83
C PHE A 169 -9.43 9.49 -11.64
N GLY A 170 -8.29 9.01 -11.16
CA GLY A 170 -7.64 7.81 -11.67
C GLY A 170 -6.96 7.05 -10.56
N ALA A 171 -6.90 5.74 -10.71
CA ALA A 171 -6.20 4.85 -9.79
C ALA A 171 -5.54 3.68 -10.55
N VAL A 172 -4.32 3.36 -10.14
CA VAL A 172 -3.61 2.15 -10.54
C VAL A 172 -3.58 1.24 -9.32
N CYS A 173 -4.19 0.06 -9.44
CA CYS A 173 -4.38 -0.84 -8.32
C CYS A 173 -3.56 -2.12 -8.53
N ASN A 174 -2.79 -2.48 -7.51
CA ASN A 174 -2.05 -3.74 -7.44
C ASN A 174 -2.71 -4.68 -6.40
N ALA A 175 -4.03 -4.66 -6.32
CA ALA A 175 -4.83 -5.46 -5.41
C ALA A 175 -6.22 -5.68 -5.98
N THR A 176 -6.90 -6.73 -5.53
CA THR A 176 -8.26 -7.08 -5.97
C THR A 176 -9.37 -6.36 -5.20
N SER A 177 -9.01 -5.57 -4.18
CA SER A 177 -9.94 -4.78 -3.38
C SER A 177 -9.33 -3.42 -3.04
N VAL A 178 -10.14 -2.38 -3.03
CA VAL A 178 -9.71 -1.02 -2.66
C VAL A 178 -10.70 -0.43 -1.65
N GLY A 179 -10.18 0.01 -0.50
CA GLY A 179 -10.95 0.65 0.57
C GLY A 179 -11.99 -0.25 1.24
N GLY A 180 -11.90 -1.57 1.07
CA GLY A 180 -12.88 -2.54 1.60
C GLY A 180 -14.25 -2.48 0.90
N VAL A 181 -14.41 -1.65 -0.12
CA VAL A 181 -15.70 -1.37 -0.78
C VAL A 181 -15.67 -1.76 -2.25
N LEU A 182 -14.61 -1.43 -2.96
CA LEU A 182 -14.46 -1.70 -4.38
C LEU A 182 -13.79 -3.06 -4.56
N LYS A 183 -14.51 -4.04 -5.07
CA LYS A 183 -13.93 -5.30 -5.54
C LYS A 183 -13.62 -5.15 -7.03
N LEU A 184 -12.37 -5.36 -7.37
CA LEU A 184 -11.92 -5.40 -8.75
C LEU A 184 -11.87 -6.87 -9.14
N ASP A 185 -12.83 -7.29 -9.96
CA ASP A 185 -12.69 -8.56 -10.63
C ASP A 185 -11.43 -8.48 -11.52
N SER A 186 -10.66 -9.55 -11.57
CA SER A 186 -9.38 -9.61 -12.25
C SER A 186 -9.45 -8.98 -13.64
N PHE A 187 -9.11 -7.71 -13.75
CA PHE A 187 -8.82 -7.10 -15.04
C PHE A 187 -7.51 -7.69 -15.52
N ARG A 188 -7.59 -8.62 -16.45
CA ARG A 188 -6.44 -8.89 -17.29
C ARG A 188 -6.33 -7.71 -18.25
N VAL A 189 -5.29 -6.92 -18.06
CA VAL A 189 -4.86 -5.98 -19.09
C VAL A 189 -4.34 -6.77 -20.27
#